data_aca7e424e2733e5ce281da9ce789398f
#
_entry.id   aca7e424e2733e5ce281da9ce789398f
#
_cell.length_a   1.000
_cell.length_b   1.000
_cell.length_c   1.000
_cell.angle_alpha   90.00
_cell.angle_beta   90.00
_cell.angle_gamma   90.00
#
_symmetry.space_group_name_H-M   'P 1'
#
loop_
_entity.id
_entity.type
_entity.pdbx_description
1 polymer ?
#
loop_
_entity_poly.entity_id
_entity_poly.type
_entity_poly.pdbx_seq_one_letter_code
_entity_poly.pdbx_strand_id
1 'polypeptide(L)'
;MLLDIPRRILQKYNGKLPNGKILPVLSNQKTNAYLKEIGDLCSINKEITFHLARHTFATMVTLAKGVPIETVSKMLGHTNIQTTQIYARITNSKISKDMGALVDKLGDMNKAVHI
;
A
#
# COMPACT_ATOMS: atom_id res chain seq x y z
N MET A 1 -5.53 10.51 9.14
CA MET A 1 -6.75 10.12 8.38
C MET A 1 -6.69 8.63 8.06
N LEU A 2 -7.77 7.91 8.33
CA LEU A 2 -7.86 6.48 8.05
C LEU A 2 -8.70 6.24 6.79
N LEU A 3 -8.28 5.27 5.99
CA LEU A 3 -9.09 4.77 4.89
C LEU A 3 -10.36 4.11 5.42
N ASP A 4 -11.38 4.01 4.58
CA ASP A 4 -12.71 3.55 5.00
C ASP A 4 -12.72 2.11 5.52
N ILE A 5 -12.07 1.18 4.82
CA ILE A 5 -12.02 -0.23 5.24
C ILE A 5 -11.29 -0.40 6.58
N PRO A 6 -10.06 0.11 6.78
CA PRO A 6 -9.42 0.08 8.09
C PRO A 6 -10.27 0.69 9.21
N ARG A 7 -10.95 1.80 8.94
CA ARG A 7 -11.83 2.43 9.92
C ARG A 7 -12.97 1.51 10.34
N ARG A 8 -13.60 0.82 9.39
CA ARG A 8 -14.68 -0.14 9.67
C ARG A 8 -14.17 -1.31 10.51
N ILE A 9 -12.96 -1.81 10.22
CA ILE A 9 -12.35 -2.89 11.01
C ILE A 9 -12.11 -2.44 12.45
N LEU A 10 -11.57 -1.23 12.65
CA LEU A 10 -11.36 -0.68 13.98
C LEU A 10 -12.67 -0.51 14.75
N GLN A 11 -13.71 -0.04 14.10
CA GLN A 11 -15.04 0.12 14.70
C GLN A 11 -15.64 -1.22 15.12
N LYS A 12 -15.42 -2.27 14.32
CA LYS A 12 -15.90 -3.63 14.63
C LYS A 12 -15.38 -4.14 15.98
N TYR A 13 -14.13 -3.81 16.32
CA TYR A 13 -13.48 -4.29 17.54
C TYR A 13 -13.47 -3.25 18.66
N ASN A 14 -14.07 -2.09 18.46
CA ASN A 14 -14.03 -0.99 19.45
C ASN A 14 -14.63 -1.42 20.78
N GLY A 15 -13.82 -1.37 21.83
CA GLY A 15 -14.23 -1.72 23.20
C GLY A 15 -14.51 -3.20 23.44
N LYS A 16 -14.28 -4.08 22.46
CA LYS A 16 -14.60 -5.52 22.55
C LYS A 16 -13.41 -6.38 22.97
N LEU A 17 -12.19 -5.83 22.97
CA LEU A 17 -10.98 -6.58 23.28
C LEU A 17 -10.47 -6.27 24.67
N PRO A 18 -9.91 -7.26 25.40
CA PRO A 18 -9.35 -7.06 26.73
C PRO A 18 -8.04 -6.26 26.69
N ASN A 19 -7.65 -5.69 27.83
CA ASN A 19 -6.38 -5.00 28.02
C ASN A 19 -6.16 -3.78 27.11
N GLY A 20 -7.24 -3.12 26.67
CA GLY A 20 -7.14 -1.93 25.82
C GLY A 20 -6.61 -2.20 24.42
N LYS A 21 -6.60 -3.43 23.96
CA LYS A 21 -6.19 -3.76 22.60
C LYS A 21 -7.17 -3.19 21.58
N ILE A 22 -6.63 -2.68 20.49
CA ILE A 22 -7.40 -2.11 19.39
C ILE A 22 -7.84 -3.19 18.40
N LEU A 23 -6.97 -4.16 18.14
CA LEU A 23 -7.21 -5.27 17.22
C LEU A 23 -6.81 -6.59 17.89
N PRO A 24 -7.46 -7.72 17.50
CA PRO A 24 -6.98 -9.03 17.92
C PRO A 24 -5.61 -9.29 17.27
N VAL A 25 -4.62 -9.59 18.10
CA VAL A 25 -3.25 -9.80 17.62
C VAL A 25 -2.86 -11.25 17.82
N LEU A 26 -2.50 -11.90 16.72
CA LEU A 26 -1.91 -13.23 16.72
C LEU A 26 -0.40 -13.09 16.54
N SER A 27 0.36 -14.11 16.96
CA SER A 27 1.78 -14.14 16.62
C SER A 27 1.97 -14.18 15.10
N ASN A 28 3.13 -13.72 14.62
CA ASN A 28 3.44 -13.76 13.18
C ASN A 28 3.34 -15.19 12.62
N GLN A 29 3.78 -16.17 13.40
CA GLN A 29 3.73 -17.58 13.00
C GLN A 29 2.29 -18.06 12.83
N LYS A 30 1.40 -17.74 13.76
CA LYS A 30 -0.03 -18.12 13.67
C LYS A 30 -0.73 -17.38 12.52
N THR A 31 -0.45 -16.09 12.35
CA THR A 31 -1.00 -15.30 11.25
C THR A 31 -0.62 -15.90 9.90
N ASN A 32 0.65 -16.25 9.71
CA ASN A 32 1.12 -16.86 8.47
C ASN A 32 0.53 -18.26 8.25
N ALA A 33 0.35 -19.05 9.31
CA ALA A 33 -0.29 -20.35 9.20
C ALA A 33 -1.74 -20.25 8.74
N TYR A 34 -2.51 -19.32 9.29
CA TYR A 34 -3.89 -19.06 8.85
C TYR A 34 -3.96 -18.51 7.43
N LEU A 35 -3.05 -17.63 7.04
CA LEU A 35 -2.98 -17.11 5.68
C LEU A 35 -2.69 -18.23 4.67
N LYS A 36 -1.82 -19.16 5.01
CA LYS A 36 -1.55 -20.34 4.19
C LYS A 36 -2.80 -21.19 4.01
N GLU A 37 -3.53 -21.43 5.08
CA GLU A 37 -4.78 -22.17 5.05
C GLU A 37 -5.83 -21.50 4.16
N ILE A 38 -5.98 -20.18 4.28
CA ILE A 38 -6.88 -19.39 3.42
C ILE A 38 -6.45 -19.50 1.95
N GLY A 39 -5.16 -19.40 1.68
CA GLY A 39 -4.62 -19.55 0.33
C GLY A 39 -4.91 -20.91 -0.28
N ASP A 40 -4.76 -21.97 0.51
CA ASP A 40 -5.06 -23.34 0.07
C ASP A 40 -6.55 -23.52 -0.21
N LEU A 41 -7.43 -22.99 0.65
CA LEU A 41 -8.87 -23.03 0.45
C LEU A 41 -9.33 -22.24 -0.79
N CYS A 42 -8.61 -21.18 -1.12
CA CYS A 42 -8.90 -20.34 -2.30
C CYS A 42 -8.19 -20.83 -3.58
N SER A 43 -7.48 -21.93 -3.53
CA SER A 43 -6.70 -22.48 -4.66
C SER A 43 -5.64 -21.51 -5.18
N ILE A 44 -5.04 -20.75 -4.29
CA ILE A 44 -3.96 -19.81 -4.64
C ILE A 44 -2.61 -20.53 -4.53
N ASN A 45 -1.91 -20.66 -5.65
CA ASN A 45 -0.61 -21.37 -5.73
C ASN A 45 0.59 -20.51 -5.31
N LYS A 46 0.36 -19.49 -4.49
CA LYS A 46 1.40 -18.61 -3.96
C LYS A 46 1.44 -18.71 -2.46
N GLU A 47 2.63 -18.61 -1.88
CA GLU A 47 2.77 -18.51 -0.44
C GLU A 47 2.28 -17.13 0.02
N ILE A 48 1.19 -17.11 0.79
CA ILE A 48 0.61 -15.89 1.32
C ILE A 48 1.10 -15.67 2.74
N THR A 49 1.81 -14.57 2.97
CA THR A 49 2.34 -14.20 4.27
C THR A 49 1.91 -12.77 4.62
N PHE A 50 2.03 -12.41 5.90
CA PHE A 50 1.81 -11.02 6.33
C PHE A 50 2.76 -10.05 5.61
N HIS A 51 4.01 -10.46 5.41
CA HIS A 51 5.00 -9.65 4.70
C HIS A 51 4.59 -9.41 3.24
N LEU A 52 4.04 -10.42 2.58
CA LEU A 52 3.50 -10.28 1.22
C LEU A 52 2.34 -9.29 1.17
N ALA A 53 1.44 -9.33 2.16
CA ALA A 53 0.33 -8.38 2.26
C ALA A 53 0.85 -6.94 2.40
N ARG A 54 1.87 -6.74 3.22
CA ARG A 54 2.53 -5.44 3.38
C ARG A 54 3.17 -4.96 2.08
N HIS A 55 3.85 -5.85 1.37
CA HIS A 55 4.42 -5.57 0.05
C HIS A 55 3.34 -5.18 -0.95
N THR A 56 2.26 -5.92 -1.01
CA THR A 56 1.12 -5.66 -1.90
C THR A 56 0.49 -4.30 -1.61
N PHE A 57 0.31 -3.97 -0.34
CA PHE A 57 -0.19 -2.65 0.06
C PHE A 57 0.73 -1.53 -0.45
N ALA A 58 2.04 -1.68 -0.25
CA ALA A 58 3.01 -0.68 -0.68
C ALA A 58 3.02 -0.49 -2.20
N THR A 59 2.91 -1.57 -2.97
CA THR A 59 3.04 -1.51 -4.43
C THR A 59 1.71 -1.20 -5.12
N MET A 60 0.65 -1.93 -4.80
CA MET A 60 -0.61 -1.91 -5.56
C MET A 60 -1.60 -0.89 -5.02
N VAL A 61 -1.64 -0.70 -3.71
CA VAL A 61 -2.65 0.16 -3.08
C VAL A 61 -2.15 1.61 -2.96
N THR A 62 -0.85 1.83 -2.82
CA THR A 62 -0.29 3.16 -2.60
C THR A 62 0.52 3.66 -3.80
N LEU A 63 1.68 3.08 -4.08
CA LEU A 63 2.58 3.59 -5.13
C LEU A 63 1.93 3.57 -6.51
N ALA A 64 1.24 2.49 -6.88
CA ALA A 64 0.55 2.38 -8.17
C ALA A 64 -0.62 3.37 -8.30
N LYS A 65 -1.15 3.87 -7.19
CA LYS A 65 -2.22 4.87 -7.15
C LYS A 65 -1.69 6.31 -7.02
N GLY A 66 -0.39 6.50 -7.12
CA GLY A 66 0.23 7.82 -7.14
C GLY A 66 0.64 8.38 -5.78
N VAL A 67 0.62 7.59 -4.71
CA VAL A 67 1.14 8.04 -3.41
C VAL A 67 2.66 8.14 -3.49
N PRO A 68 3.27 9.28 -3.10
CA PRO A 68 4.72 9.43 -3.14
C PRO A 68 5.44 8.43 -2.25
N ILE A 69 6.64 8.00 -2.68
CA ILE A 69 7.43 7.00 -1.97
C ILE A 69 7.80 7.45 -0.55
N GLU A 70 8.03 8.73 -0.35
CA GLU A 70 8.33 9.31 0.97
C GLU A 70 7.17 9.10 1.94
N THR A 71 5.95 9.29 1.46
CA THR A 71 4.73 9.08 2.23
C THR A 71 4.57 7.60 2.57
N VAL A 72 4.76 6.72 1.58
CA VAL A 72 4.67 5.26 1.78
C VAL A 72 5.71 4.80 2.79
N SER A 73 6.94 5.31 2.70
CA SER A 73 8.01 4.99 3.64
C SER A 73 7.61 5.31 5.09
N LYS A 74 7.02 6.47 5.31
CA LYS A 74 6.53 6.86 6.64
C LYS A 74 5.36 6.00 7.11
N MET A 75 4.42 5.70 6.22
CA MET A 75 3.27 4.84 6.55
C MET A 75 3.70 3.43 6.97
N LEU A 76 4.76 2.90 6.35
CA LEU A 76 5.30 1.59 6.68
C LEU A 76 6.23 1.62 7.91
N GLY A 77 6.56 2.79 8.44
CA GLY A 77 7.46 2.92 9.58
C GLY A 77 8.93 2.71 9.23
N HIS A 78 9.33 2.87 7.98
CA HIS A 78 10.73 2.74 7.58
C HIS A 78 11.52 3.98 8.01
N THR A 79 12.64 3.77 8.66
CA THR A 79 13.59 4.86 9.03
C THR A 79 14.44 5.30 7.86
N ASN A 80 14.59 4.43 6.84
CA ASN A 80 15.38 4.67 5.64
C ASN A 80 14.49 4.45 4.41
N ILE A 81 14.40 5.48 3.56
CA ILE A 81 13.61 5.41 2.33
C ILE A 81 14.09 4.33 1.37
N GLN A 82 15.37 3.97 1.40
CA GLN A 82 15.92 2.90 0.56
C GLN A 82 15.21 1.56 0.79
N THR A 83 14.77 1.30 2.01
CA THR A 83 13.99 0.11 2.33
C THR A 83 12.66 0.09 1.58
N THR A 84 12.04 1.23 1.37
CA THR A 84 10.79 1.36 0.61
C THR A 84 11.05 1.31 -0.90
N GLN A 85 12.19 1.78 -1.35
CA GLN A 85 12.53 1.81 -2.78
C GLN A 85 12.55 0.43 -3.44
N ILE A 86 12.76 -0.64 -2.68
CA ILE A 86 12.65 -2.00 -3.19
C ILE A 86 11.24 -2.33 -3.73
N TYR A 87 10.23 -1.61 -3.28
CA TYR A 87 8.84 -1.76 -3.73
C TYR A 87 8.51 -0.84 -4.92
N ALA A 88 9.31 0.18 -5.14
CA ALA A 88 9.06 1.19 -6.17
C ALA A 88 9.58 0.72 -7.52
N ARG A 89 8.73 0.03 -8.27
CA ARG A 89 9.01 -0.28 -9.67
C ARG A 89 8.33 0.75 -10.56
N ILE A 90 9.14 1.48 -11.32
CA ILE A 90 8.62 2.42 -12.32
C ILE A 90 8.19 1.59 -13.53
N THR A 91 6.89 1.51 -13.78
CA THR A 91 6.33 0.84 -14.95
C THR A 91 6.14 1.84 -16.08
N ASN A 92 6.06 1.35 -17.33
CA ASN A 92 5.73 2.21 -18.48
C ASN A 92 4.40 2.92 -18.30
N SER A 93 3.41 2.26 -17.68
CA SER A 93 2.12 2.83 -17.35
C SER A 93 2.26 4.01 -16.38
N LYS A 94 3.09 3.88 -15.35
CA LYS A 94 3.35 4.94 -14.38
C LYS A 94 4.03 6.14 -15.05
N ILE A 95 5.03 5.90 -15.90
CA ILE A 95 5.73 6.95 -16.65
C ILE A 95 4.74 7.71 -17.53
N SER A 96 3.91 7.01 -18.31
CA SER A 96 2.91 7.62 -19.17
C SER A 96 1.92 8.48 -18.40
N LYS A 97 1.46 7.99 -17.25
CA LYS A 97 0.53 8.72 -16.38
C LYS A 97 1.15 9.99 -15.83
N ASP A 98 2.39 9.90 -15.32
CA ASP A 98 3.08 11.04 -14.75
C ASP A 98 3.41 12.09 -15.83
N MET A 99 3.85 11.67 -16.99
CA MET A 99 4.12 12.57 -18.12
C MET A 99 2.84 13.21 -18.66
N GLY A 100 1.74 12.47 -18.70
CA GLY A 100 0.43 13.03 -19.08
C GLY A 100 -0.01 14.14 -18.14
N ALA A 101 0.13 13.92 -16.82
CA ALA A 101 -0.18 14.94 -15.82
C ALA A 101 0.73 16.18 -15.96
N LEU A 102 2.01 15.99 -16.28
CA LEU A 102 2.94 17.09 -16.51
C LEU A 102 2.57 17.89 -17.76
N VAL A 103 2.21 17.21 -18.85
CA VAL A 103 1.73 17.87 -20.09
C VAL A 103 0.54 18.76 -19.79
N ASP A 104 -0.44 18.27 -19.02
CA ASP A 104 -1.62 19.06 -18.64
C ASP A 104 -1.24 20.30 -17.82
N LYS A 105 -0.32 20.16 -16.87
CA LYS A 105 0.17 21.27 -16.05
C LYS A 105 0.93 22.32 -16.85
N LEU A 106 1.59 21.92 -17.92
CA LEU A 106 2.37 22.81 -18.79
C LEU A 106 1.58 23.34 -19.99
N GLY A 107 0.31 22.97 -20.15
CA GLY A 107 -0.51 23.35 -21.29
C GLY A 107 -0.57 24.83 -21.56
N ASP A 108 -0.75 25.66 -20.52
CA ASP A 108 -0.80 27.12 -20.64
C ASP A 108 0.54 27.71 -21.03
N MET A 109 1.65 27.16 -20.53
CA MET A 109 3.00 27.55 -20.94
C MET A 109 3.25 27.26 -22.40
N ASN A 110 2.83 26.09 -22.88
CA ASN A 110 2.98 25.70 -24.27
C ASN A 110 2.23 26.62 -25.22
N LYS A 111 1.07 27.13 -24.81
CA LYS A 111 0.30 28.10 -25.57
C LYS A 111 0.96 29.47 -25.62
N ALA A 112 1.74 29.86 -24.62
CA ALA A 112 2.43 31.14 -24.55
C ALA A 112 3.74 31.15 -25.33
N VAL A 113 4.29 29.99 -25.71
CA VAL A 113 5.55 29.87 -26.44
C VAL A 113 5.28 29.77 -27.92
N HIS A 114 5.83 30.72 -28.69
CA HIS A 114 5.75 30.73 -30.14
C HIS A 114 7.04 30.18 -30.72
N ILE A 115 7.00 28.92 -31.12
CA ILE A 115 8.14 28.23 -31.77
C ILE A 115 7.76 27.87 -33.19
#